data_e843bee70bb4353fc73bace530f85be6
#
_entry.id   e843bee70bb4353fc73bace530f85be6
#
_cell.length_a   1.000
_cell.length_b   1.000
_cell.length_c   1.000
_cell.angle_alpha   90.00
_cell.angle_beta   90.00
_cell.angle_gamma   90.00
#
_symmetry.space_group_name_H-M   'P 1'
#
loop_
_entity.id
_entity.type
_entity.pdbx_description
1 polymer ?
#
loop_
_entity_poly.entity_id
_entity_poly.type
_entity_poly.pdbx_seq_one_letter_code
_entity_poly.pdbx_strand_id
1 'polypeptide(L)'
;ASPDLIIEFDKIRNHFGNGLLSQVAAIAALKDQNYLSDVVKKTAVGREKLYETAKKNGLSAIPSATNFVAIDCGKESSFAVQVMNGLLEANVFVRKPVVAPLDRTIRVSVGRDDELDIFDNVLPKVLKNLR
;
A
#
# COMPACT_ATOMS: atom_id res chain seq x y z
N ALA A 1 -14.34 20.52 -0.89
CA ALA A 1 -15.14 20.92 -2.04
C ALA A 1 -15.89 22.20 -1.71
N SER A 2 -16.32 22.99 -2.75
CA SER A 2 -17.17 24.14 -2.52
C SER A 2 -18.57 23.71 -2.04
N PRO A 3 -19.28 24.53 -1.23
CA PRO A 3 -20.64 24.21 -0.80
C PRO A 3 -21.59 23.88 -1.96
N ASP A 4 -21.50 24.63 -3.06
CA ASP A 4 -22.35 24.42 -4.23
C ASP A 4 -22.15 23.04 -4.86
N LEU A 5 -20.90 22.58 -4.94
CA LEU A 5 -20.59 21.23 -5.42
C LEU A 5 -21.15 20.14 -4.49
N ILE A 6 -21.09 20.36 -3.18
CA ILE A 6 -21.65 19.42 -2.20
C ILE A 6 -23.17 19.28 -2.35
N ILE A 7 -23.88 20.39 -2.60
CA ILE A 7 -25.33 20.38 -2.83
C ILE A 7 -25.69 19.54 -4.06
N GLU A 8 -24.89 19.60 -5.15
CA GLU A 8 -25.13 18.78 -6.33
C GLU A 8 -24.89 17.27 -6.04
N PHE A 9 -23.86 16.94 -5.26
CA PHE A 9 -23.65 15.55 -4.81
C PHE A 9 -24.78 15.03 -3.92
N ASP A 10 -25.35 15.88 -3.08
CA ASP A 10 -26.48 15.48 -2.18
C ASP A 10 -27.72 15.06 -2.95
N LYS A 11 -27.91 15.53 -4.20
CA LYS A 11 -29.03 15.13 -5.06
C LYS A 11 -28.96 13.69 -5.54
N ILE A 12 -27.77 13.11 -5.62
CA ILE A 12 -27.51 11.80 -6.24
C ILE A 12 -26.90 10.78 -5.27
N ARG A 13 -26.40 11.20 -4.11
CA ARG A 13 -25.80 10.27 -3.14
C ARG A 13 -26.86 9.39 -2.49
N ASN A 14 -26.44 8.19 -2.12
CA ASN A 14 -27.26 7.32 -1.27
C ASN A 14 -27.41 7.95 0.13
N HIS A 15 -28.63 8.13 0.60
CA HIS A 15 -28.92 8.71 1.92
C HIS A 15 -28.31 7.93 3.09
N PHE A 16 -28.11 6.62 2.93
CA PHE A 16 -27.54 5.73 3.94
C PHE A 16 -26.05 5.40 3.68
N GLY A 17 -25.40 6.08 2.73
CA GLY A 17 -24.03 5.78 2.31
C GLY A 17 -22.98 5.90 3.42
N ASN A 18 -23.18 6.81 4.38
CA ASN A 18 -22.29 7.00 5.52
C ASN A 18 -23.09 7.08 6.83
N GLY A 19 -22.92 6.08 7.69
CA GLY A 19 -23.52 6.06 9.02
C GLY A 19 -23.03 7.21 9.91
N LEU A 20 -23.84 7.60 10.90
CA LEU A 20 -23.50 8.70 11.83
C LEU A 20 -22.16 8.50 12.53
N LEU A 21 -21.85 7.28 12.97
CA LEU A 21 -20.57 6.97 13.62
C LEU A 21 -19.38 7.19 12.69
N SER A 22 -19.49 6.83 11.42
CA SER A 22 -18.44 7.07 10.41
C SER A 22 -18.21 8.56 10.18
N GLN A 23 -19.27 9.36 10.17
CA GLN A 23 -19.17 10.81 10.03
C GLN A 23 -18.48 11.46 11.23
N VAL A 24 -18.87 11.08 12.44
CA VAL A 24 -18.27 11.59 13.69
C VAL A 24 -16.79 11.21 13.77
N ALA A 25 -16.46 9.95 13.44
CA ALA A 25 -15.07 9.48 13.42
C ALA A 25 -14.22 10.23 12.37
N ALA A 26 -14.75 10.45 11.18
CA ALA A 26 -14.06 11.21 10.13
C ALA A 26 -13.79 12.66 10.54
N ILE A 27 -14.77 13.32 11.16
CA ILE A 27 -14.62 14.70 11.66
C ILE A 27 -13.55 14.75 12.76
N ALA A 28 -13.57 13.80 13.70
CA ALA A 28 -12.59 13.71 14.77
C ALA A 28 -11.16 13.51 14.21
N ALA A 29 -11.00 12.57 13.26
CA ALA A 29 -9.73 12.30 12.61
C ALA A 29 -9.18 13.52 11.85
N LEU A 30 -10.06 14.25 11.14
CA LEU A 30 -9.66 15.47 10.42
C LEU A 30 -9.27 16.63 11.35
N LYS A 31 -9.75 16.64 12.59
CA LYS A 31 -9.37 17.65 13.60
C LYS A 31 -8.00 17.37 14.23
N ASP A 32 -7.56 16.13 14.25
CA ASP A 32 -6.27 15.74 14.81
C ASP A 32 -5.14 15.91 13.77
N GLN A 33 -4.76 17.15 13.55
CA GLN A 33 -3.73 17.52 12.57
C GLN A 33 -2.33 17.06 12.98
N ASN A 34 -2.06 16.93 14.29
CA ASN A 34 -0.79 16.43 14.79
C ASN A 34 -0.61 14.95 14.44
N TYR A 35 -1.61 14.14 14.69
CA TYR A 35 -1.62 12.72 14.31
C TYR A 35 -1.51 12.54 12.80
N LEU A 36 -2.28 13.31 12.02
CA LEU A 36 -2.23 13.27 10.57
C LEU A 36 -0.81 13.56 10.05
N SER A 37 -0.18 14.63 10.54
CA SER A 37 1.19 15.00 10.16
C SER A 37 2.21 13.92 10.50
N ASP A 38 2.09 13.29 11.68
CA ASP A 38 2.96 12.19 12.10
C ASP A 38 2.80 10.96 11.21
N VAL A 39 1.57 10.54 10.91
CA VAL A 39 1.28 9.41 10.03
C VAL A 39 1.80 9.66 8.61
N VAL A 40 1.61 10.86 8.06
CA VAL A 40 2.13 11.23 6.73
C VAL A 40 3.65 11.12 6.68
N LYS A 41 4.36 11.61 7.72
CA LYS A 41 5.82 11.49 7.82
C LYS A 41 6.27 10.03 7.92
N LYS A 42 5.66 9.25 8.81
CA LYS A 42 5.97 7.81 8.95
C LYS A 42 5.72 7.05 7.65
N THR A 43 4.62 7.35 6.96
CA THR A 43 4.32 6.75 5.66
C THR A 43 5.39 7.09 4.61
N ALA A 44 5.88 8.33 4.59
CA ALA A 44 6.96 8.72 3.68
C ALA A 44 8.25 7.93 3.97
N VAL A 45 8.67 7.85 5.23
CA VAL A 45 9.85 7.07 5.65
C VAL A 45 9.68 5.59 5.30
N GLY A 46 8.50 5.03 5.55
CA GLY A 46 8.23 3.62 5.22
C GLY A 46 8.29 3.33 3.71
N ARG A 47 7.88 4.28 2.84
CA ARG A 47 8.09 4.13 1.38
C ARG A 47 9.57 4.06 1.02
N GLU A 48 10.41 4.92 1.59
CA GLU A 48 11.86 4.89 1.34
C GLU A 48 12.46 3.54 1.74
N LYS A 49 12.05 2.99 2.89
CA LYS A 49 12.46 1.66 3.33
C LYS A 49 12.05 0.56 2.34
N LEU A 50 10.84 0.62 1.78
CA LEU A 50 10.40 -0.31 0.73
C LEU A 50 11.19 -0.14 -0.57
N TYR A 51 11.56 1.08 -0.95
CA TYR A 51 12.42 1.33 -2.11
C TYR A 51 13.82 0.72 -1.92
N GLU A 52 14.40 0.89 -0.74
CA GLU A 52 15.69 0.30 -0.40
C GLU A 52 15.63 -1.23 -0.41
N THR A 53 14.58 -1.82 0.19
CA THR A 53 14.36 -3.26 0.18
C THR A 53 14.25 -3.81 -1.23
N ALA A 54 13.48 -3.17 -2.11
CA ALA A 54 13.39 -3.56 -3.51
C ALA A 54 14.77 -3.51 -4.20
N LYS A 55 15.48 -2.40 -4.06
CA LYS A 55 16.81 -2.17 -4.66
C LYS A 55 17.83 -3.20 -4.18
N LYS A 56 17.91 -3.48 -2.89
CA LYS A 56 18.81 -4.51 -2.29
C LYS A 56 18.59 -5.90 -2.91
N ASN A 57 17.35 -6.19 -3.31
CA ASN A 57 16.97 -7.48 -3.89
C ASN A 57 17.00 -7.51 -5.43
N GLY A 58 17.51 -6.45 -6.08
CA GLY A 58 17.58 -6.36 -7.53
C GLY A 58 16.23 -6.15 -8.22
N LEU A 59 15.24 -5.64 -7.48
CA LEU A 59 13.91 -5.30 -7.97
C LEU A 59 13.77 -3.79 -8.17
N SER A 60 12.79 -3.37 -8.96
CA SER A 60 12.46 -1.96 -9.20
C SER A 60 11.17 -1.58 -8.51
N ALA A 61 11.16 -0.48 -7.79
CA ALA A 61 9.96 0.06 -7.18
C ALA A 61 9.44 1.26 -7.96
N ILE A 62 8.13 1.32 -8.16
CA ILE A 62 7.45 2.43 -8.82
C ILE A 62 7.29 3.57 -7.81
N PRO A 63 7.72 4.81 -8.12
CA PRO A 63 7.55 5.97 -7.24
C PRO A 63 6.08 6.15 -6.81
N SER A 64 5.86 6.35 -5.53
CA SER A 64 4.52 6.45 -4.94
C SER A 64 4.42 7.65 -4.00
N ALA A 65 3.27 8.31 -4.01
CA ALA A 65 2.88 9.31 -3.00
C ALA A 65 1.78 8.79 -2.06
N THR A 66 1.43 7.50 -2.18
CA THR A 66 0.37 6.86 -1.39
C THR A 66 0.94 6.09 -0.19
N ASN A 67 0.10 5.32 0.49
CA ASN A 67 0.47 4.44 1.60
C ASN A 67 0.84 3.01 1.15
N PHE A 68 1.25 2.83 -0.09
CA PHE A 68 1.77 1.57 -0.63
C PHE A 68 2.80 1.83 -1.73
N VAL A 69 3.61 0.82 -2.03
CA VAL A 69 4.57 0.81 -3.13
C VAL A 69 4.30 -0.40 -4.01
N ALA A 70 4.30 -0.21 -5.33
CA ALA A 70 4.31 -1.31 -6.28
C ALA A 70 5.78 -1.64 -6.63
N ILE A 71 6.16 -2.90 -6.41
CA ILE A 71 7.51 -3.41 -6.67
C ILE A 71 7.43 -4.34 -7.87
N ASP A 72 8.12 -3.99 -8.95
CA ASP A 72 8.25 -4.80 -10.16
C ASP A 72 9.17 -5.99 -9.88
N CYS A 73 8.65 -7.19 -10.06
CA CYS A 73 9.39 -8.44 -9.87
C CYS A 73 10.40 -8.75 -10.98
N GLY A 74 10.52 -7.91 -12.00
CA GLY A 74 11.52 -7.98 -13.06
C GLY A 74 11.29 -9.07 -14.11
N LYS A 75 10.22 -9.87 -13.99
CA LYS A 75 9.83 -10.96 -14.88
C LYS A 75 8.34 -10.88 -15.22
N GLU A 76 7.80 -11.94 -15.78
CA GLU A 76 6.39 -12.02 -16.16
C GLU A 76 5.42 -12.09 -14.95
N SER A 77 4.14 -11.91 -15.22
CA SER A 77 3.05 -11.96 -14.24
C SER A 77 3.05 -13.25 -13.39
N SER A 78 3.39 -14.40 -14.00
CA SER A 78 3.52 -15.69 -13.32
C SER A 78 4.57 -15.69 -12.21
N PHE A 79 5.70 -15.00 -12.41
CA PHE A 79 6.73 -14.88 -11.38
C PHE A 79 6.26 -14.01 -10.22
N ALA A 80 5.54 -12.92 -10.48
CA ALA A 80 4.95 -12.11 -9.42
C ALA A 80 3.92 -12.89 -8.58
N VAL A 81 3.19 -13.85 -9.19
CA VAL A 81 2.33 -14.79 -8.46
C VAL A 81 3.15 -15.69 -7.54
N GLN A 82 4.27 -16.25 -8.03
CA GLN A 82 5.14 -17.10 -7.20
C GLN A 82 5.73 -16.31 -6.03
N VAL A 83 6.18 -15.08 -6.24
CA VAL A 83 6.68 -14.19 -5.17
C VAL A 83 5.58 -13.92 -4.14
N MET A 84 4.37 -13.56 -4.60
CA MET A 84 3.22 -13.32 -3.71
C MET A 84 2.91 -14.56 -2.87
N ASN A 85 2.86 -15.75 -3.49
CA ASN A 85 2.56 -16.99 -2.78
C ASN A 85 3.65 -17.34 -1.77
N GLY A 86 4.93 -17.21 -2.14
CA GLY A 86 6.04 -17.45 -1.21
C GLY A 86 6.05 -16.48 -0.02
N LEU A 87 5.67 -15.23 -0.23
CA LEU A 87 5.47 -14.26 0.86
C LEU A 87 4.30 -14.67 1.76
N LEU A 88 3.19 -15.11 1.18
CA LEU A 88 2.01 -15.57 1.92
C LEU A 88 2.33 -16.80 2.78
N GLU A 89 3.06 -17.78 2.26
CA GLU A 89 3.54 -18.95 3.00
C GLU A 89 4.44 -18.57 4.20
N ALA A 90 5.15 -17.45 4.07
CA ALA A 90 5.95 -16.86 5.16
C ALA A 90 5.15 -15.88 6.05
N ASN A 91 3.81 -15.90 5.99
CA ASN A 91 2.89 -15.03 6.73
C ASN A 91 3.04 -13.52 6.41
N VAL A 92 3.51 -13.19 5.21
CA VAL A 92 3.58 -11.81 4.72
C VAL A 92 2.55 -11.62 3.61
N PHE A 93 1.49 -10.89 3.92
CA PHE A 93 0.42 -10.62 2.96
C PHE A 93 0.73 -9.40 2.09
N VAL A 94 0.78 -9.60 0.78
CA VAL A 94 0.87 -8.54 -0.22
C VAL A 94 -0.23 -8.70 -1.27
N ARG A 95 -0.50 -7.67 -2.05
CA ARG A 95 -1.41 -7.76 -3.18
C ARG A 95 -0.65 -7.81 -4.50
N LYS A 96 -1.27 -8.41 -5.51
CA LYS A 96 -0.80 -8.41 -6.89
C LYS A 96 -1.90 -7.84 -7.79
N PRO A 97 -1.63 -6.77 -8.55
CA PRO A 97 -2.52 -6.32 -9.62
C PRO A 97 -2.73 -7.41 -10.67
N VAL A 98 -3.89 -7.42 -11.32
CA VAL A 98 -4.23 -8.46 -12.31
C VAL A 98 -4.13 -7.98 -13.75
N VAL A 99 -4.02 -6.67 -13.96
CA VAL A 99 -4.04 -6.04 -15.29
C VAL A 99 -2.66 -5.52 -15.67
N ALA A 100 -2.22 -5.85 -16.89
CA ALA A 100 -0.97 -5.35 -17.45
C ALA A 100 -1.01 -3.80 -17.60
N PRO A 101 0.13 -3.12 -17.44
CA PRO A 101 1.49 -3.66 -17.21
C PRO A 101 1.82 -3.91 -15.72
N LEU A 102 0.88 -3.67 -14.80
CA LEU A 102 1.12 -3.78 -13.36
C LEU A 102 1.00 -5.22 -12.83
N ASP A 103 0.53 -6.16 -13.64
CA ASP A 103 0.36 -7.56 -13.28
C ASP A 103 1.66 -8.31 -12.96
N ARG A 104 2.82 -7.73 -13.31
CA ARG A 104 4.16 -8.21 -12.96
C ARG A 104 4.69 -7.65 -11.65
N THR A 105 3.90 -6.82 -10.93
CA THR A 105 4.29 -6.20 -9.67
C THR A 105 3.61 -6.86 -8.48
N ILE A 106 4.24 -6.75 -7.30
CA ILE A 106 3.57 -6.91 -6.01
C ILE A 106 3.33 -5.52 -5.39
N ARG A 107 2.19 -5.33 -4.73
CA ARG A 107 1.83 -4.09 -4.06
C ARG A 107 1.95 -4.28 -2.55
N VAL A 108 2.89 -3.58 -1.96
CA VAL A 108 3.21 -3.64 -0.52
C VAL A 108 2.70 -2.40 0.17
N SER A 109 1.82 -2.56 1.16
CA SER A 109 1.38 -1.44 2.00
C SER A 109 2.50 -1.02 2.95
N VAL A 110 2.59 0.28 3.20
CA VAL A 110 3.47 0.80 4.24
C VAL A 110 2.85 0.44 5.59
N GLY A 111 3.50 -0.46 6.29
CA GLY A 111 3.16 -0.88 7.65
C GLY A 111 3.98 -0.13 8.70
N ARG A 112 3.94 -0.61 9.94
CA ARG A 112 4.83 -0.16 11.02
C ARG A 112 6.26 -0.63 10.75
N ASP A 113 7.23 -0.06 11.47
CA ASP A 113 8.65 -0.40 11.28
C ASP A 113 8.94 -1.88 11.47
N ASP A 114 8.35 -2.51 12.49
CA ASP A 114 8.48 -3.95 12.76
C ASP A 114 7.91 -4.82 11.61
N GLU A 115 6.82 -4.41 11.01
CA GLU A 115 6.21 -5.10 9.86
C GLU A 115 7.06 -4.94 8.58
N LEU A 116 7.64 -3.76 8.38
CA LEU A 116 8.56 -3.51 7.27
C LEU A 116 9.87 -4.30 7.42
N ASP A 117 10.37 -4.46 8.66
CA ASP A 117 11.53 -5.31 8.96
C ASP A 117 11.27 -6.78 8.65
N ILE A 118 10.06 -7.28 8.94
CA ILE A 118 9.65 -8.64 8.56
C ILE A 118 9.70 -8.79 7.04
N PHE A 119 9.15 -7.84 6.29
CA PHE A 119 9.17 -7.87 4.83
C PHE A 119 10.61 -7.84 4.27
N ASP A 120 11.48 -6.95 4.80
CA ASP A 120 12.89 -6.83 4.38
C ASP A 120 13.67 -8.14 4.62
N ASN A 121 13.34 -8.88 5.69
CA ASN A 121 13.97 -10.15 6.02
C ASN A 121 13.41 -11.36 5.23
N VAL A 122 12.14 -11.33 4.85
CA VAL A 122 11.46 -12.45 4.20
C VAL A 122 11.65 -12.43 2.68
N LEU A 123 11.53 -11.25 2.05
CA LEU A 123 11.60 -11.11 0.59
C LEU A 123 12.85 -11.77 -0.04
N PRO A 124 14.08 -11.57 0.47
CA PRO A 124 15.28 -12.20 -0.13
C PRO A 124 15.25 -13.72 -0.04
N LYS A 125 14.68 -14.29 1.01
CA LYS A 125 14.56 -15.75 1.19
C LYS A 125 13.60 -16.32 0.14
N VAL A 126 12.44 -15.69 -0.06
CA VAL A 126 11.47 -16.06 -1.08
C VAL A 126 12.09 -16.00 -2.47
N LEU A 127 12.74 -14.90 -2.81
CA LEU A 127 13.38 -14.74 -4.12
C LEU A 127 14.50 -15.75 -4.37
N LYS A 128 15.24 -16.14 -3.33
CA LYS A 128 16.29 -17.17 -3.42
C LYS A 128 15.70 -18.54 -3.76
N ASN A 129 14.55 -18.88 -3.20
CA ASN A 129 13.88 -20.17 -3.46
C ASN A 129 13.23 -20.26 -4.83
N LEU A 130 13.01 -19.11 -5.51
CA LEU A 130 12.38 -19.02 -6.83
C LEU A 130 13.39 -18.84 -7.98
N ARG A 131 14.68 -18.75 -7.68
CA ARG A 131 15.78 -18.67 -8.65
C ARG A 131 16.35 -20.03 -8.93
#